data_4ee9688612a9e2ac49ecc0182a2a89e8
#
_entry.id   4ee9688612a9e2ac49ecc0182a2a89e8
#
_cell.length_a   1.000
_cell.length_b   1.000
_cell.length_c   1.000
_cell.angle_alpha   90.00
_cell.angle_beta   90.00
_cell.angle_gamma   90.00
#
_symmetry.space_group_name_H-M   'P 1'
#
loop_
_entity.id
_entity.type
_entity.pdbx_description
1 polymer ?
#
loop_
_entity_poly.entity_id
_entity_poly.type
_entity_poly.pdbx_seq_one_letter_code
_entity_poly.pdbx_strand_id
1 'polypeptide(L)'
;VGSEMCIRDRRIVIALGGNALGNNLPEQMTAVRQTAKAIVDLIQEGHEVILSHGNGPQVGMIQKAMQELTRSDPEKYIPCPLSVCVAMSQGYIGYDLQNALREELLDRDIQKGVATVLTQVEVDRSDPAFQNPTKPIGAFMTKEEADRMVAERGYTVMEDAGRGYRRVVASPKPKSIVEIQSIRDMAAAGLVVVAC
;
A
#
# COMPACT_ATOMS: atom_id res chain seq x y z
N VAL A 1 -4.11 4.19 -48.61
CA VAL A 1 -3.20 4.50 -47.51
C VAL A 1 -3.99 4.25 -46.25
N GLY A 2 -3.86 3.03 -45.69
CA GLY A 2 -4.52 2.63 -44.46
C GLY A 2 -3.89 3.39 -43.30
N SER A 3 -4.70 4.13 -42.53
CA SER A 3 -4.31 4.60 -41.21
C SER A 3 -4.18 3.37 -40.31
N GLU A 4 -2.97 2.93 -40.05
CA GLU A 4 -2.72 2.09 -38.89
C GLU A 4 -3.12 2.90 -37.68
N MET A 5 -4.24 2.53 -37.10
CA MET A 5 -4.69 3.02 -35.80
C MET A 5 -3.75 2.40 -34.76
N CYS A 6 -2.60 3.05 -34.54
CA CYS A 6 -1.66 2.68 -33.49
C CYS A 6 -2.40 2.78 -32.15
N ILE A 7 -2.79 1.65 -31.60
CA ILE A 7 -3.26 1.54 -30.21
C ILE A 7 -2.02 1.70 -29.31
N ARG A 8 -1.41 2.89 -29.31
CA ARG A 8 -0.18 3.16 -28.52
C ARG A 8 -0.47 3.73 -27.14
N ASP A 9 -1.62 4.36 -26.93
CA ASP A 9 -1.88 5.10 -25.70
C ASP A 9 -2.93 4.39 -24.85
N ARG A 10 -2.53 3.32 -24.17
CA ARG A 10 -3.38 2.67 -23.17
C ARG A 10 -2.98 3.17 -21.78
N ARG A 11 -3.99 3.56 -21.00
CA ARG A 11 -3.82 3.75 -19.56
C ARG A 11 -3.90 2.40 -18.86
N ILE A 12 -2.86 2.03 -18.15
CA ILE A 12 -2.72 0.75 -17.44
C ILE A 12 -2.70 1.03 -15.95
N VAL A 13 -3.55 0.35 -15.19
CA VAL A 13 -3.51 0.35 -13.73
C VAL A 13 -2.87 -0.96 -13.29
N ILE A 14 -1.75 -0.87 -12.58
CA ILE A 14 -1.01 -2.02 -12.07
C ILE A 14 -1.20 -2.10 -10.55
N ALA A 15 -1.76 -3.20 -10.07
CA ALA A 15 -1.90 -3.47 -8.64
C ALA A 15 -0.73 -4.35 -8.15
N LEU A 16 0.11 -3.79 -7.26
CA LEU A 16 1.25 -4.48 -6.68
C LEU A 16 0.84 -5.17 -5.39
N GLY A 17 0.84 -6.49 -5.39
CA GLY A 17 0.60 -7.32 -4.20
C GLY A 17 1.85 -7.49 -3.33
N GLY A 18 1.70 -8.20 -2.21
CA GLY A 18 2.78 -8.40 -1.23
C GLY A 18 4.07 -8.98 -1.81
N ASN A 19 3.98 -9.90 -2.77
CA ASN A 19 5.16 -10.48 -3.42
C ASN A 19 5.98 -9.48 -4.25
N ALA A 20 5.35 -8.41 -4.72
CA ALA A 20 6.01 -7.34 -5.46
C ALA A 20 6.70 -6.31 -4.56
N LEU A 21 6.49 -6.39 -3.23
CA LEU A 21 6.98 -5.42 -2.27
C LEU A 21 7.91 -6.03 -1.21
N GLY A 22 8.07 -7.36 -1.15
CA GLY A 22 8.85 -8.02 -0.11
C GLY A 22 8.23 -7.92 1.30
N ASN A 23 8.87 -8.58 2.27
CA ASN A 23 8.38 -8.66 3.65
C ASN A 23 9.20 -7.80 4.65
N ASN A 24 10.34 -7.29 4.24
CA ASN A 24 11.24 -6.46 5.03
C ASN A 24 11.96 -5.43 4.15
N LEU A 25 12.66 -4.48 4.75
CA LEU A 25 13.35 -3.38 4.05
C LEU A 25 14.29 -3.85 2.93
N PRO A 26 15.24 -4.78 3.14
CA PRO A 26 16.15 -5.23 2.08
C PRO A 26 15.43 -5.97 0.93
N GLU A 27 14.43 -6.78 1.25
CA GLU A 27 13.62 -7.46 0.24
C GLU A 27 12.80 -6.46 -0.57
N GLN A 28 12.21 -5.45 0.09
CA GLN A 28 11.44 -4.41 -0.59
C GLN A 28 12.31 -3.62 -1.57
N MET A 29 13.50 -3.18 -1.16
CA MET A 29 14.44 -2.48 -2.03
C MET A 29 14.79 -3.28 -3.29
N THR A 30 14.98 -4.61 -3.15
CA THR A 30 15.24 -5.49 -4.28
C THR A 30 14.01 -5.68 -5.16
N ALA A 31 12.86 -5.94 -4.56
CA ALA A 31 11.61 -6.21 -5.26
C ALA A 31 11.13 -5.00 -6.07
N VAL A 32 11.18 -3.78 -5.49
CA VAL A 32 10.73 -2.58 -6.19
C VAL A 32 11.63 -2.24 -7.38
N ARG A 33 12.94 -2.49 -7.31
CA ARG A 33 13.86 -2.32 -8.46
C ARG A 33 13.54 -3.26 -9.60
N GLN A 34 13.23 -4.52 -9.30
CA GLN A 34 12.81 -5.48 -10.34
C GLN A 34 11.46 -5.09 -10.95
N THR A 35 10.51 -4.69 -10.10
CA THR A 35 9.18 -4.24 -10.53
C THR A 35 9.27 -2.98 -11.39
N ALA A 36 10.15 -2.02 -11.04
CA ALA A 36 10.35 -0.79 -11.79
C ALA A 36 10.79 -1.06 -13.24
N LYS A 37 11.66 -2.04 -13.48
CA LYS A 37 12.09 -2.42 -14.84
C LYS A 37 10.90 -2.81 -15.72
N ALA A 38 10.07 -3.71 -15.24
CA ALA A 38 8.88 -4.17 -15.98
C ALA A 38 7.86 -3.04 -16.21
N ILE A 39 7.73 -2.11 -15.24
CA ILE A 39 6.84 -0.96 -15.39
C ILE A 39 7.39 0.02 -16.43
N VAL A 40 8.69 0.27 -16.41
CA VAL A 40 9.31 1.19 -17.37
C VAL A 40 9.34 0.60 -18.79
N ASP A 41 9.35 -0.73 -18.95
CA ASP A 41 9.14 -1.37 -20.27
C ASP A 41 7.79 -0.91 -20.87
N LEU A 42 6.70 -0.95 -20.10
CA LEU A 42 5.38 -0.49 -20.54
C LEU A 42 5.36 1.02 -20.85
N ILE A 43 6.06 1.81 -20.07
CA ILE A 43 6.17 3.27 -20.30
C ILE A 43 6.93 3.55 -21.59
N GLN A 44 7.98 2.78 -21.87
CA GLN A 44 8.78 2.90 -23.09
C GLN A 44 7.98 2.49 -24.34
N GLU A 45 7.01 1.59 -24.20
CA GLU A 45 6.05 1.22 -25.23
C GLU A 45 4.97 2.30 -25.47
N GLY A 46 4.97 3.39 -24.70
CA GLY A 46 4.06 4.52 -24.84
C GLY A 46 2.81 4.44 -23.95
N HIS A 47 2.76 3.54 -22.96
CA HIS A 47 1.62 3.43 -22.07
C HIS A 47 1.67 4.44 -20.92
N GLU A 48 0.49 4.93 -20.53
CA GLU A 48 0.30 5.67 -19.28
C GLU A 48 0.13 4.67 -18.13
N VAL A 49 0.88 4.81 -17.06
CA VAL A 49 0.86 3.86 -15.95
C VAL A 49 0.43 4.54 -14.64
N ILE A 50 -0.53 3.92 -13.97
CA ILE A 50 -0.92 4.23 -12.60
C ILE A 50 -0.66 2.98 -11.76
N LEU A 51 -0.02 3.14 -10.62
CA LEU A 51 0.28 2.05 -9.70
C LEU A 51 -0.61 2.13 -8.47
N SER A 52 -1.10 0.98 -8.04
CA SER A 52 -1.64 0.81 -6.69
C SER A 52 -0.89 -0.30 -5.97
N HIS A 53 -0.88 -0.28 -4.66
CA HIS A 53 -0.16 -1.28 -3.88
C HIS A 53 -0.87 -1.65 -2.58
N GLY A 54 -0.64 -2.88 -2.11
CA GLY A 54 -0.95 -3.28 -0.75
C GLY A 54 0.12 -2.82 0.25
N ASN A 55 -0.12 -3.00 1.55
CA ASN A 55 0.77 -2.54 2.61
C ASN A 55 0.83 -3.46 3.83
N GLY A 56 0.28 -4.67 3.75
CA GLY A 56 0.06 -5.54 4.92
C GLY A 56 1.28 -5.72 5.84
N PRO A 57 2.44 -6.17 5.35
CA PRO A 57 3.65 -6.31 6.17
C PRO A 57 4.14 -4.97 6.73
N GLN A 58 4.14 -3.92 5.91
CA GLN A 58 4.67 -2.60 6.24
C GLN A 58 3.84 -1.90 7.32
N VAL A 59 2.51 -1.89 7.19
CA VAL A 59 1.64 -1.30 8.21
C VAL A 59 1.72 -2.05 9.54
N GLY A 60 1.87 -3.38 9.48
CA GLY A 60 2.05 -4.21 10.68
C GLY A 60 3.33 -3.87 11.45
N MET A 61 4.44 -3.72 10.72
CA MET A 61 5.73 -3.30 11.28
C MET A 61 5.63 -1.91 11.93
N ILE A 62 5.09 -0.93 11.20
CA ILE A 62 4.93 0.44 11.70
C ILE A 62 4.04 0.45 12.94
N GLN A 63 2.90 -0.24 12.91
CA GLN A 63 1.99 -0.29 14.05
C GLN A 63 2.66 -0.89 15.29
N LYS A 64 3.41 -1.97 15.12
CA LYS A 64 4.16 -2.60 16.22
C LYS A 64 5.20 -1.63 16.80
N ALA A 65 5.97 -0.95 15.96
CA ALA A 65 6.96 0.04 16.40
C ALA A 65 6.30 1.19 17.19
N MET A 66 5.18 1.73 16.70
CA MET A 66 4.43 2.79 17.38
C MET A 66 3.82 2.33 18.71
N GLN A 67 3.40 1.08 18.80
CA GLN A 67 2.91 0.48 20.05
C GLN A 67 4.02 0.32 21.09
N GLU A 68 5.19 -0.15 20.70
CA GLU A 68 6.34 -0.28 21.62
C GLU A 68 6.84 1.11 22.07
N LEU A 69 6.81 2.12 21.20
CA LEU A 69 7.11 3.50 21.59
C LEU A 69 6.12 3.99 22.66
N THR A 70 4.80 3.82 22.46
CA THR A 70 3.80 4.18 23.46
C THR A 70 4.00 3.44 24.78
N ARG A 71 4.40 2.15 24.72
CA ARG A 71 4.62 1.33 25.91
C ARG A 71 5.87 1.76 26.70
N SER A 72 6.90 2.28 26.01
CA SER A 72 8.15 2.74 26.66
C SER A 72 7.93 3.95 27.56
N ASP A 73 7.00 4.83 27.21
CA ASP A 73 6.64 6.02 28.00
C ASP A 73 5.20 6.44 27.68
N PRO A 74 4.19 5.85 28.38
CA PRO A 74 2.77 6.10 28.10
C PRO A 74 2.31 7.52 28.43
N GLU A 75 3.05 8.26 29.27
CA GLU A 75 2.72 9.65 29.60
C GLU A 75 3.14 10.61 28.48
N LYS A 76 4.20 10.25 27.76
CA LYS A 76 4.76 11.07 26.68
C LYS A 76 4.23 10.69 25.31
N TYR A 77 4.04 9.41 25.04
CA TYR A 77 3.67 8.90 23.72
C TYR A 77 2.26 8.31 23.72
N ILE A 78 1.35 9.00 23.06
CA ILE A 78 -0.03 8.54 22.88
C ILE A 78 -0.12 7.44 21.80
N PRO A 79 -1.11 6.55 21.87
CA PRO A 79 -1.33 5.51 20.86
C PRO A 79 -1.53 6.10 19.47
N CYS A 80 -0.77 5.58 18.49
CA CYS A 80 -0.90 5.98 17.11
C CYS A 80 -2.11 5.26 16.45
N PRO A 81 -3.07 5.98 15.86
CA PRO A 81 -4.19 5.35 15.16
C PRO A 81 -3.72 4.51 13.96
N LEU A 82 -4.42 3.41 13.68
CA LEU A 82 -4.09 2.55 12.54
C LEU A 82 -4.13 3.29 11.20
N SER A 83 -5.04 4.25 11.04
CA SER A 83 -5.13 5.10 9.83
C SER A 83 -3.85 5.89 9.59
N VAL A 84 -3.21 6.39 10.65
CA VAL A 84 -1.93 7.11 10.55
C VAL A 84 -0.81 6.13 10.19
N CYS A 85 -0.78 4.93 10.77
CA CYS A 85 0.17 3.88 10.39
C CYS A 85 0.00 3.47 8.92
N VAL A 86 -1.22 3.44 8.41
CA VAL A 86 -1.51 3.20 6.99
C VAL A 86 -0.93 4.33 6.13
N ALA A 87 -1.17 5.60 6.48
CA ALA A 87 -0.61 6.73 5.75
C ALA A 87 0.93 6.72 5.74
N MET A 88 1.56 6.39 6.89
CA MET A 88 3.02 6.20 6.96
C MET A 88 3.49 5.07 6.03
N SER A 89 2.75 3.96 5.94
CA SER A 89 3.09 2.85 5.04
C SER A 89 2.96 3.23 3.57
N GLN A 90 1.98 4.04 3.22
CA GLN A 90 1.83 4.58 1.86
C GLN A 90 3.03 5.47 1.49
N GLY A 91 3.42 6.37 2.38
CA GLY A 91 4.59 7.22 2.19
C GLY A 91 5.88 6.39 2.05
N TYR A 92 6.09 5.40 2.89
CA TYR A 92 7.26 4.52 2.85
C TYR A 92 7.34 3.70 1.56
N ILE A 93 6.27 2.99 1.19
CA ILE A 93 6.24 2.18 -0.03
C ILE A 93 6.32 3.08 -1.26
N GLY A 94 5.56 4.18 -1.27
CA GLY A 94 5.57 5.15 -2.34
C GLY A 94 6.95 5.78 -2.57
N TYR A 95 7.68 6.08 -1.50
CA TYR A 95 9.06 6.57 -1.56
C TYR A 95 9.98 5.58 -2.28
N ASP A 96 9.93 4.30 -1.91
CA ASP A 96 10.78 3.28 -2.54
C ASP A 96 10.42 3.06 -4.01
N LEU A 97 9.11 2.97 -4.33
CA LEU A 97 8.63 2.82 -5.71
C LEU A 97 9.00 4.02 -6.57
N GLN A 98 8.80 5.23 -6.04
CA GLN A 98 9.11 6.48 -6.75
C GLN A 98 10.60 6.60 -7.06
N ASN A 99 11.47 6.24 -6.11
CA ASN A 99 12.90 6.24 -6.32
C ASN A 99 13.34 5.19 -7.34
N ALA A 100 12.85 3.95 -7.23
CA ALA A 100 13.22 2.88 -8.16
C ALA A 100 12.73 3.17 -9.60
N LEU A 101 11.52 3.70 -9.75
CA LEU A 101 10.99 4.11 -11.05
C LEU A 101 11.79 5.28 -11.65
N ARG A 102 12.12 6.28 -10.82
CA ARG A 102 12.91 7.42 -11.27
C ARG A 102 14.32 7.00 -11.71
N GLU A 103 14.98 6.12 -10.94
CA GLU A 103 16.28 5.55 -11.30
C GLU A 103 16.22 4.87 -12.67
N GLU A 104 15.28 3.95 -12.86
CA GLU A 104 15.12 3.19 -14.11
C GLU A 104 14.74 4.08 -15.31
N LEU A 105 13.89 5.10 -15.11
CA LEU A 105 13.55 6.06 -16.15
C LEU A 105 14.78 6.87 -16.59
N LEU A 106 15.61 7.32 -15.65
CA LEU A 106 16.84 8.06 -15.95
C LEU A 106 17.86 7.18 -16.67
N ASP A 107 18.02 5.93 -16.25
CA ASP A 107 18.94 4.97 -16.89
C ASP A 107 18.56 4.68 -18.36
N ARG A 108 17.30 4.92 -18.73
CA ARG A 108 16.79 4.79 -20.11
C ARG A 108 16.59 6.11 -20.83
N ASP A 109 17.08 7.23 -20.31
CA ASP A 109 16.91 8.58 -20.87
C ASP A 109 15.43 8.98 -21.09
N ILE A 110 14.50 8.45 -20.26
CA ILE A 110 13.08 8.78 -20.33
C ILE A 110 12.77 9.91 -19.36
N GLN A 111 12.38 11.07 -19.89
CA GLN A 111 11.99 12.25 -19.11
C GLN A 111 10.52 12.15 -18.71
N LYS A 112 10.25 11.51 -17.57
CA LYS A 112 8.89 11.34 -17.03
C LYS A 112 8.88 11.52 -15.52
N GLY A 113 7.94 12.32 -15.01
CA GLY A 113 7.78 12.53 -13.59
C GLY A 113 7.07 11.35 -12.91
N VAL A 114 7.45 11.06 -11.67
CA VAL A 114 6.79 10.07 -10.81
C VAL A 114 6.32 10.77 -9.55
N ALA A 115 5.08 10.57 -9.14
CA ALA A 115 4.52 11.15 -7.93
C ALA A 115 3.76 10.11 -7.10
N THR A 116 3.94 10.15 -5.79
CA THR A 116 3.16 9.36 -4.84
C THR A 116 2.06 10.21 -4.23
N VAL A 117 0.84 9.67 -4.22
CA VAL A 117 -0.35 10.31 -3.64
C VAL A 117 -0.80 9.49 -2.44
N LEU A 118 -0.82 10.11 -1.27
CA LEU A 118 -1.49 9.52 -0.12
C LEU A 118 -2.98 9.44 -0.41
N THR A 119 -3.53 8.26 -0.35
CA THR A 119 -4.87 7.96 -0.85
C THR A 119 -5.80 7.55 0.29
N GLN A 120 -7.00 8.10 0.30
CA GLN A 120 -8.06 7.78 1.24
C GLN A 120 -9.25 7.18 0.49
N VAL A 121 -9.98 6.31 1.16
CA VAL A 121 -11.14 5.64 0.57
C VAL A 121 -12.36 5.93 1.43
N GLU A 122 -13.41 6.43 0.79
CA GLU A 122 -14.71 6.63 1.41
C GLU A 122 -15.46 5.29 1.46
N VAL A 123 -16.06 4.99 2.62
CA VAL A 123 -16.79 3.75 2.88
C VAL A 123 -18.14 4.04 3.51
N ASP A 124 -19.06 3.07 3.48
CA ASP A 124 -20.32 3.18 4.20
C ASP A 124 -20.12 2.89 5.69
N ARG A 125 -20.52 3.84 6.55
CA ARG A 125 -20.45 3.66 7.99
C ARG A 125 -21.33 2.49 8.48
N SER A 126 -22.37 2.15 7.73
CA SER A 126 -23.30 1.04 8.04
C SER A 126 -22.88 -0.29 7.41
N ASP A 127 -21.73 -0.37 6.76
CA ASP A 127 -21.25 -1.60 6.13
C ASP A 127 -21.13 -2.73 7.17
N PRO A 128 -21.71 -3.91 6.93
CA PRO A 128 -21.65 -5.05 7.85
C PRO A 128 -20.24 -5.50 8.22
N ALA A 129 -19.23 -5.19 7.40
CA ALA A 129 -17.84 -5.50 7.70
C ALA A 129 -17.33 -4.88 9.00
N PHE A 130 -17.92 -3.75 9.45
CA PHE A 130 -17.57 -3.14 10.73
C PHE A 130 -18.02 -3.99 11.93
N GLN A 131 -19.08 -4.78 11.78
CA GLN A 131 -19.59 -5.68 12.80
C GLN A 131 -18.94 -7.06 12.74
N ASN A 132 -18.42 -7.44 11.58
CA ASN A 132 -17.75 -8.72 11.35
C ASN A 132 -16.38 -8.52 10.68
N PRO A 133 -15.33 -8.09 11.42
CA PRO A 133 -14.00 -7.91 10.90
C PRO A 133 -13.37 -9.23 10.47
N THR A 134 -12.89 -9.31 9.23
CA THR A 134 -12.30 -10.53 8.65
C THR A 134 -10.97 -10.32 7.97
N LYS A 135 -10.50 -9.07 7.76
CA LYS A 135 -9.25 -8.80 7.06
C LYS A 135 -8.05 -8.95 8.00
N PRO A 136 -7.17 -9.96 7.81
CA PRO A 136 -6.00 -10.14 8.66
C PRO A 136 -4.96 -9.03 8.42
N ILE A 137 -4.41 -8.50 9.52
CA ILE A 137 -3.32 -7.53 9.49
C ILE A 137 -2.24 -7.88 10.52
N GLY A 138 -1.04 -7.33 10.33
CA GLY A 138 0.08 -7.49 11.25
C GLY A 138 0.72 -8.88 11.22
N ALA A 139 1.60 -9.13 12.19
CA ALA A 139 2.32 -10.38 12.33
C ALA A 139 1.44 -11.50 12.90
N PHE A 140 1.87 -12.74 12.72
CA PHE A 140 1.30 -13.90 13.41
C PHE A 140 1.61 -13.84 14.89
N MET A 141 0.69 -14.31 15.70
CA MET A 141 0.75 -14.39 17.16
C MET A 141 0.50 -15.82 17.62
N THR A 142 1.06 -16.18 18.77
CA THR A 142 0.64 -17.40 19.47
C THR A 142 -0.76 -17.20 20.03
N LYS A 143 -1.39 -18.28 20.51
CA LYS A 143 -2.70 -18.19 21.13
C LYS A 143 -2.67 -17.30 22.38
N GLU A 144 -1.65 -17.46 23.22
CA GLU A 144 -1.45 -16.69 24.45
C GLU A 144 -1.26 -15.18 24.16
N GLU A 145 -0.51 -14.86 23.11
CA GLU A 145 -0.35 -13.47 22.66
C GLU A 145 -1.66 -12.90 22.15
N ALA A 146 -2.42 -13.66 21.36
CA ALA A 146 -3.72 -13.26 20.84
C ALA A 146 -4.72 -13.00 21.98
N ASP A 147 -4.84 -13.92 22.95
CA ASP A 147 -5.72 -13.78 24.10
C ASP A 147 -5.37 -12.54 24.94
N ARG A 148 -4.08 -12.27 25.12
CA ARG A 148 -3.60 -11.05 25.77
C ARG A 148 -3.99 -9.79 24.99
N MET A 149 -3.84 -9.77 23.67
CA MET A 149 -4.22 -8.62 22.84
C MET A 149 -5.72 -8.36 22.86
N VAL A 150 -6.54 -9.41 22.94
CA VAL A 150 -8.00 -9.28 23.13
C VAL A 150 -8.29 -8.62 24.48
N ALA A 151 -7.67 -9.12 25.56
CA ALA A 151 -7.92 -8.62 26.91
C ALA A 151 -7.44 -7.19 27.14
N GLU A 152 -6.22 -6.86 26.68
CA GLU A 152 -5.59 -5.56 26.93
C GLU A 152 -6.01 -4.46 25.95
N ARG A 153 -6.35 -4.84 24.71
CA ARG A 153 -6.57 -3.91 23.59
C ARG A 153 -7.95 -3.98 22.95
N GLY A 154 -8.77 -4.96 23.31
CA GLY A 154 -10.06 -5.20 22.67
C GLY A 154 -9.96 -5.56 21.20
N TYR A 155 -8.84 -6.17 20.76
CA TYR A 155 -8.67 -6.55 19.36
C TYR A 155 -9.54 -7.75 19.00
N THR A 156 -10.07 -7.76 17.79
CA THR A 156 -10.60 -8.97 17.18
C THR A 156 -9.46 -9.75 16.57
N VAL A 157 -9.34 -11.03 16.90
CA VAL A 157 -8.30 -11.92 16.37
C VAL A 157 -8.93 -13.17 15.76
N MET A 158 -8.29 -13.71 14.73
CA MET A 158 -8.70 -14.98 14.11
C MET A 158 -7.48 -15.86 13.88
N GLU A 159 -7.70 -17.16 13.91
CA GLU A 159 -6.73 -18.14 13.46
C GLU A 159 -6.57 -18.03 11.93
N ASP A 160 -5.35 -18.04 11.43
CA ASP A 160 -5.03 -17.83 10.02
C ASP A 160 -4.31 -19.06 9.44
N ALA A 161 -5.10 -19.97 8.91
CA ALA A 161 -4.66 -21.12 8.12
C ALA A 161 -3.58 -22.01 8.78
N GLY A 162 -3.70 -22.29 10.06
CA GLY A 162 -2.78 -23.15 10.81
C GLY A 162 -1.41 -22.53 11.13
N ARG A 163 -1.22 -21.25 10.79
CA ARG A 163 0.04 -20.51 11.00
C ARG A 163 0.06 -19.71 12.31
N GLY A 164 -1.03 -19.68 13.04
CA GLY A 164 -1.22 -18.93 14.27
C GLY A 164 -2.37 -17.93 14.16
N TYR A 165 -2.40 -16.97 15.05
CA TYR A 165 -3.46 -15.98 15.16
C TYR A 165 -3.03 -14.64 14.57
N ARG A 166 -3.97 -13.93 13.98
CA ARG A 166 -3.74 -12.55 13.51
C ARG A 166 -4.87 -11.64 13.96
N ARG A 167 -4.53 -10.38 14.18
CA ARG A 167 -5.54 -9.35 14.31
C ARG A 167 -6.32 -9.24 13.01
N VAL A 168 -7.65 -9.12 13.12
CA VAL A 168 -8.52 -8.83 11.98
C VAL A 168 -9.17 -7.45 12.15
N VAL A 169 -9.35 -6.77 11.03
CA VAL A 169 -10.03 -5.48 10.96
C VAL A 169 -11.15 -5.52 9.95
N ALA A 170 -12.06 -4.55 10.03
CA ALA A 170 -13.09 -4.36 9.04
C ALA A 170 -12.47 -4.05 7.67
N SER A 171 -13.07 -4.60 6.61
CA SER A 171 -12.73 -4.29 5.22
C SER A 171 -14.01 -3.95 4.46
N PRO A 172 -14.60 -2.77 4.74
CA PRO A 172 -15.83 -2.34 4.11
C PRO A 172 -15.64 -2.11 2.62
N LYS A 173 -16.73 -2.18 1.85
CA LYS A 173 -16.71 -1.98 0.42
C LYS A 173 -16.37 -0.51 0.10
N PRO A 174 -15.38 -0.23 -0.77
CA PRO A 174 -15.06 1.12 -1.19
C PRO A 174 -16.23 1.77 -1.95
N LYS A 175 -16.52 3.04 -1.64
CA LYS A 175 -17.49 3.88 -2.39
C LYS A 175 -16.78 4.79 -3.37
N SER A 176 -15.78 5.50 -2.92
CA SER A 176 -15.01 6.44 -3.73
C SER A 176 -13.58 6.57 -3.21
N ILE A 177 -12.70 7.06 -4.07
CA ILE A 177 -11.35 7.48 -3.70
C ILE A 177 -11.39 8.99 -3.55
N VAL A 178 -10.98 9.51 -2.39
CA VAL A 178 -11.05 10.96 -2.06
C VAL A 178 -10.18 11.76 -3.04
N GLU A 179 -8.97 11.29 -3.32
CA GLU A 179 -7.98 11.97 -4.17
C GLU A 179 -8.11 11.63 -5.66
N ILE A 180 -9.23 11.02 -6.10
CA ILE A 180 -9.38 10.54 -7.48
C ILE A 180 -9.16 11.63 -8.54
N GLN A 181 -9.58 12.88 -8.26
CA GLN A 181 -9.38 13.99 -9.20
C GLN A 181 -7.89 14.32 -9.32
N SER A 182 -7.17 14.40 -8.21
CA SER A 182 -5.72 14.65 -8.21
C SER A 182 -4.96 13.56 -8.97
N ILE A 183 -5.34 12.30 -8.78
CA ILE A 183 -4.76 11.16 -9.51
C ILE A 183 -5.01 11.31 -11.02
N ARG A 184 -6.22 11.68 -11.42
CA ARG A 184 -6.57 11.89 -12.84
C ARG A 184 -5.79 13.04 -13.46
N ASP A 185 -5.68 14.16 -12.76
CA ASP A 185 -4.98 15.36 -13.24
C ASP A 185 -3.49 15.10 -13.42
N MET A 186 -2.85 14.40 -12.46
CA MET A 186 -1.45 14.00 -12.58
C MET A 186 -1.22 13.02 -13.73
N ALA A 187 -2.10 12.03 -13.88
CA ALA A 187 -2.01 11.09 -15.00
C ALA A 187 -2.22 11.80 -16.34
N ALA A 188 -3.16 12.74 -16.43
CA ALA A 188 -3.39 13.55 -17.64
C ALA A 188 -2.21 14.48 -17.96
N ALA A 189 -1.49 14.94 -16.92
CA ALA A 189 -0.24 15.70 -17.08
C ALA A 189 0.97 14.80 -17.48
N GLY A 190 0.75 13.51 -17.65
CA GLY A 190 1.76 12.55 -18.11
C GLY A 190 2.65 11.95 -17.02
N LEU A 191 2.32 12.15 -15.73
CA LEU A 191 3.08 11.56 -14.64
C LEU A 191 2.75 10.06 -14.47
N VAL A 192 3.72 9.30 -13.98
CA VAL A 192 3.48 7.99 -13.36
C VAL A 192 2.97 8.25 -11.95
N VAL A 193 1.78 7.79 -11.64
CA VAL A 193 1.15 8.02 -10.34
C VAL A 193 1.19 6.75 -9.51
N VAL A 194 1.73 6.83 -8.30
CA VAL A 194 1.67 5.78 -7.28
C VAL A 194 0.57 6.16 -6.30
N ALA A 195 -0.49 5.37 -6.22
CA ALA A 195 -1.63 5.55 -5.31
C ALA A 195 -1.92 4.25 -4.56
N CYS A 196 -2.50 4.29 -3.35
CA CYS A 196 -2.73 3.09 -2.54
C CYS A 196 -4.21 2.77 -2.40
#